data_483c2d231591b406c76be6ff6da657f6
#
_entry.id   483c2d231591b406c76be6ff6da657f6
#
_cell.length_a   1.000
_cell.length_b   1.000
_cell.length_c   1.000
_cell.angle_alpha   90.00
_cell.angle_beta   90.00
_cell.angle_gamma   90.00
#
_symmetry.space_group_name_H-M   'P 1'
#
loop_
_entity.id
_entity.type
_entity.pdbx_description
1 polymer ?
#
loop_
_entity_poly.entity_id
_entity_poly.type
_entity_poly.pdbx_seq_one_letter_code
_entity_poly.pdbx_strand_id
1 'polypeptide(L)'
;MESVSNSLTKYLNCFKYIRKHIPAHCAKILYYSFIYSKISYGIEIYGKTSNTNMHKLQVIQNKSLKILLNLHPRTPTDLTHSHAQVLKVHHIYEYVTINFVHIQVNGKLPSIYNNYFKQNNHIHQHFTRNNTNLHLPQINTRHGHNMTKFMGPYLWNKLPNNVKDIPSNLRFRQQLKKHYLQTYNK
;
A
#
# COMPACT_ATOMS: atom_id res chain seq x y z
N MET A 1 14.00 8.29 -6.07
CA MET A 1 12.60 8.74 -6.36
C MET A 1 12.49 9.37 -7.76
N GLU A 2 13.37 10.28 -8.15
CA GLU A 2 13.34 10.87 -9.50
C GLU A 2 13.48 9.83 -10.61
N SER A 3 14.36 8.85 -10.46
CA SER A 3 14.53 7.75 -11.42
C SER A 3 13.22 6.98 -11.66
N VAL A 4 12.47 6.66 -10.58
CA VAL A 4 11.17 5.98 -10.68
C VAL A 4 10.15 6.87 -11.39
N SER A 5 10.06 8.14 -11.00
CA SER A 5 9.14 9.12 -11.58
C SER A 5 9.39 9.31 -13.08
N ASN A 6 10.66 9.45 -13.47
CA ASN A 6 11.07 9.63 -14.88
C ASN A 6 10.76 8.36 -15.70
N SER A 7 11.04 7.19 -15.15
CA SER A 7 10.72 5.91 -15.79
C SER A 7 9.21 5.77 -16.03
N LEU A 8 8.39 6.09 -15.03
CA LEU A 8 6.94 6.01 -15.12
C LEU A 8 6.36 7.01 -16.14
N THR A 9 6.93 8.22 -16.22
CA THR A 9 6.47 9.25 -17.18
C THR A 9 6.66 8.82 -18.63
N LYS A 10 7.75 8.09 -18.94
CA LYS A 10 7.97 7.54 -20.28
C LYS A 10 6.83 6.61 -20.73
N TYR A 11 6.29 5.81 -19.83
CA TYR A 11 5.17 4.90 -20.18
C TYR A 11 3.86 5.62 -20.49
N LEU A 12 3.64 6.85 -19.98
CA LEU A 12 2.41 7.59 -20.28
C LEU A 12 2.20 7.84 -21.77
N ASN A 13 3.27 8.18 -22.49
CA ASN A 13 3.20 8.40 -23.94
C ASN A 13 2.94 7.09 -24.69
N CYS A 14 3.61 6.00 -24.29
CA CYS A 14 3.33 4.68 -24.86
C CYS A 14 1.87 4.26 -24.61
N PHE A 15 1.32 4.51 -23.43
CA PHE A 15 -0.06 4.17 -23.11
C PHE A 15 -1.08 4.93 -23.95
N LYS A 16 -0.84 6.22 -24.26
CA LYS A 16 -1.70 7.00 -25.16
C LYS A 16 -1.81 6.38 -26.55
N TYR A 17 -0.70 5.86 -27.05
CA TYR A 17 -0.67 5.20 -28.36
C TYR A 17 -1.31 3.81 -28.29
N ILE A 18 -0.85 2.97 -27.38
CA ILE A 18 -1.28 1.57 -27.25
C ILE A 18 -2.78 1.48 -26.94
N ARG A 19 -3.31 2.41 -26.13
CA ARG A 19 -4.74 2.39 -25.71
C ARG A 19 -5.72 2.36 -26.88
N LYS A 20 -5.36 2.94 -28.02
CA LYS A 20 -6.18 2.94 -29.22
C LYS A 20 -6.29 1.57 -29.90
N HIS A 21 -5.33 0.68 -29.62
CA HIS A 21 -5.16 -0.61 -30.30
C HIS A 21 -5.41 -1.83 -29.41
N ILE A 22 -5.68 -1.63 -28.11
CA ILE A 22 -5.89 -2.73 -27.17
C ILE A 22 -7.33 -2.79 -26.64
N PRO A 23 -7.83 -4.00 -26.34
CA PRO A 23 -9.10 -4.18 -25.65
C PRO A 23 -9.05 -3.63 -24.22
N ALA A 24 -10.23 -3.26 -23.67
CA ALA A 24 -10.33 -2.66 -22.34
C ALA A 24 -9.79 -3.57 -21.21
N HIS A 25 -9.92 -4.88 -21.32
CA HIS A 25 -9.40 -5.82 -20.29
C HIS A 25 -7.88 -5.82 -20.22
N CYS A 26 -7.16 -5.55 -21.33
CA CYS A 26 -5.69 -5.48 -21.34
C CYS A 26 -5.16 -4.23 -20.62
N ALA A 27 -5.96 -3.17 -20.49
CA ALA A 27 -5.55 -1.93 -19.81
C ALA A 27 -5.10 -2.17 -18.37
N LYS A 28 -5.79 -3.05 -17.66
CA LYS A 28 -5.46 -3.39 -16.26
C LYS A 28 -4.16 -4.20 -16.17
N ILE A 29 -3.91 -5.08 -17.11
CA ILE A 29 -2.65 -5.84 -17.21
C ILE A 29 -1.48 -4.88 -17.41
N LEU A 30 -1.60 -3.94 -18.36
CA LEU A 30 -0.56 -2.93 -18.59
C LEU A 30 -0.30 -2.06 -17.37
N TYR A 31 -1.34 -1.64 -16.65
CA TYR A 31 -1.17 -0.90 -15.42
C TYR A 31 -0.36 -1.70 -14.39
N TYR A 32 -0.73 -2.95 -14.12
CA TYR A 32 -0.02 -3.77 -13.12
C TYR A 32 1.41 -4.09 -13.52
N SER A 33 1.67 -4.36 -14.80
CA SER A 33 3.00 -4.70 -15.30
C SER A 33 3.97 -3.51 -15.29
N PHE A 34 3.53 -2.32 -15.68
CA PHE A 34 4.43 -1.19 -15.90
C PHE A 34 4.36 -0.11 -14.83
N ILE A 35 3.21 0.12 -14.21
CA ILE A 35 3.05 1.19 -13.22
C ILE A 35 3.09 0.63 -11.81
N TYR A 36 2.20 -0.31 -11.50
CA TYR A 36 2.09 -0.86 -10.16
C TYR A 36 3.37 -1.56 -9.71
N SER A 37 3.98 -2.38 -10.57
CA SER A 37 5.23 -3.09 -10.27
C SER A 37 6.35 -2.13 -9.87
N LYS A 38 6.49 -1.01 -10.56
CA LYS A 38 7.51 -0.01 -10.24
C LYS A 38 7.19 0.81 -9.00
N ILE A 39 5.91 1.12 -8.75
CA ILE A 39 5.50 1.82 -7.53
C ILE A 39 5.65 0.91 -6.31
N SER A 40 5.27 -0.35 -6.41
CA SER A 40 5.31 -1.27 -5.27
C SER A 40 6.73 -1.76 -4.94
N TYR A 41 7.67 -1.69 -5.88
CA TYR A 41 9.04 -2.14 -5.64
C TYR A 41 9.74 -1.27 -4.60
N GLY A 42 10.02 -1.84 -3.43
CA GLY A 42 10.68 -1.16 -2.32
C GLY A 42 9.86 -0.02 -1.69
N ILE A 43 8.54 0.01 -1.88
CA ILE A 43 7.68 1.05 -1.33
C ILE A 43 7.72 1.10 0.21
N GLU A 44 8.05 0.01 0.87
CA GLU A 44 8.26 -0.08 2.32
C GLU A 44 9.40 0.85 2.80
N ILE A 45 10.40 1.06 1.93
CA ILE A 45 11.56 1.90 2.23
C ILE A 45 11.27 3.37 1.94
N TYR A 46 10.69 3.66 0.76
CA TYR A 46 10.53 5.04 0.33
C TYR A 46 9.13 5.62 0.55
N GLY A 47 8.14 4.80 0.90
CA GLY A 47 6.73 5.20 0.98
C GLY A 47 6.41 6.24 2.07
N LYS A 48 7.35 6.52 2.97
CA LYS A 48 7.30 7.59 3.97
C LYS A 48 8.34 8.69 3.73
N THR A 49 8.78 8.86 2.51
CA THR A 49 9.61 10.01 2.14
C THR A 49 8.77 11.32 2.18
N SER A 50 9.23 12.38 1.54
CA SER A 50 8.49 13.65 1.52
C SER A 50 7.13 13.49 0.83
N ASN A 51 6.11 14.21 1.33
CA ASN A 51 4.78 14.23 0.74
C ASN A 51 4.81 14.69 -0.72
N THR A 52 5.72 15.59 -1.09
CA THR A 52 5.91 16.06 -2.47
C THR A 52 6.27 14.92 -3.41
N ASN A 53 7.18 14.03 -3.01
CA ASN A 53 7.59 12.90 -3.82
C ASN A 53 6.46 11.87 -3.98
N MET A 54 5.73 11.57 -2.91
CA MET A 54 4.58 10.67 -2.96
C MET A 54 3.45 11.25 -3.82
N HIS A 55 3.23 12.57 -3.75
CA HIS A 55 2.25 13.25 -4.59
C HIS A 55 2.63 13.17 -6.09
N LYS A 56 3.91 13.35 -6.44
CA LYS A 56 4.38 13.17 -7.84
C LYS A 56 4.02 11.78 -8.38
N LEU A 57 4.27 10.72 -7.60
CA LEU A 57 3.89 9.36 -8.00
C LEU A 57 2.38 9.19 -8.13
N GLN A 58 1.59 9.76 -7.20
CA GLN A 58 0.13 9.72 -7.27
C GLN A 58 -0.40 10.40 -8.55
N VAL A 59 0.17 11.54 -8.93
CA VAL A 59 -0.21 12.25 -10.17
C VAL A 59 0.07 11.38 -11.41
N ILE A 60 1.23 10.72 -11.46
CA ILE A 60 1.58 9.83 -12.58
C ILE A 60 0.64 8.61 -12.60
N GLN A 61 0.36 8.01 -11.45
CA GLN A 61 -0.59 6.90 -11.31
C GLN A 61 -1.97 7.29 -11.83
N ASN A 62 -2.48 8.45 -11.41
CA ASN A 62 -3.79 8.96 -11.86
C ASN A 62 -3.82 9.17 -13.37
N LYS A 63 -2.78 9.80 -13.95
CA LYS A 63 -2.67 10.00 -15.39
C LYS A 63 -2.68 8.68 -16.15
N SER A 64 -1.90 7.69 -15.69
CA SER A 64 -1.83 6.38 -16.34
C SER A 64 -3.17 5.65 -16.32
N LEU A 65 -3.88 5.64 -15.19
CA LEU A 65 -5.20 5.03 -15.08
C LEU A 65 -6.22 5.71 -15.95
N LYS A 66 -6.26 7.04 -15.98
CA LYS A 66 -7.19 7.79 -16.84
C LYS A 66 -6.95 7.50 -18.33
N ILE A 67 -5.70 7.43 -18.77
CA ILE A 67 -5.36 7.08 -20.16
C ILE A 67 -5.81 5.64 -20.46
N LEU A 68 -5.42 4.67 -19.65
CA LEU A 68 -5.67 3.26 -19.88
C LEU A 68 -7.16 2.91 -19.85
N LEU A 69 -7.94 3.57 -18.98
CA LEU A 69 -9.37 3.35 -18.82
C LEU A 69 -10.23 4.28 -19.68
N ASN A 70 -9.60 5.13 -20.51
CA ASN A 70 -10.27 6.11 -21.36
C ASN A 70 -11.21 7.05 -20.56
N LEU A 71 -10.77 7.48 -19.36
CA LEU A 71 -11.50 8.40 -18.51
C LEU A 71 -11.16 9.85 -18.86
N HIS A 72 -12.13 10.74 -18.62
CA HIS A 72 -11.90 12.18 -18.81
C HIS A 72 -10.76 12.69 -17.92
N PRO A 73 -9.86 13.57 -18.40
CA PRO A 73 -8.73 14.09 -17.62
C PRO A 73 -9.12 14.74 -16.27
N ARG A 74 -10.31 15.35 -16.19
CA ARG A 74 -10.85 15.99 -14.98
C ARG A 74 -11.55 15.02 -14.01
N THR A 75 -11.66 13.71 -14.34
CA THR A 75 -12.28 12.73 -13.42
C THR A 75 -11.61 12.78 -12.06
N PRO A 76 -12.36 12.86 -10.94
CA PRO A 76 -11.81 12.85 -9.59
C PRO A 76 -10.94 11.61 -9.33
N THR A 77 -9.91 11.77 -8.49
CA THR A 77 -8.99 10.68 -8.16
C THR A 77 -9.71 9.49 -7.55
N ASP A 78 -10.64 9.72 -6.63
CA ASP A 78 -11.34 8.65 -5.92
C ASP A 78 -12.21 7.82 -6.86
N LEU A 79 -12.95 8.47 -7.73
CA LEU A 79 -13.72 7.81 -8.79
C LEU A 79 -12.82 7.03 -9.76
N THR A 80 -11.66 7.58 -10.13
CA THR A 80 -10.70 6.89 -11.01
C THR A 80 -10.22 5.59 -10.35
N HIS A 81 -9.84 5.63 -9.08
CA HIS A 81 -9.32 4.48 -8.34
C HIS A 81 -10.41 3.46 -7.99
N SER A 82 -11.60 3.93 -7.64
CA SER A 82 -12.76 3.06 -7.41
C SER A 82 -13.15 2.32 -8.69
N HIS A 83 -13.28 3.01 -9.82
CA HIS A 83 -13.59 2.40 -11.12
C HIS A 83 -12.51 1.40 -11.55
N ALA A 84 -11.24 1.75 -11.39
CA ALA A 84 -10.10 0.87 -11.70
C ALA A 84 -9.98 -0.33 -10.74
N GLN A 85 -10.55 -0.27 -9.55
CA GLN A 85 -10.34 -1.20 -8.44
C GLN A 85 -8.85 -1.31 -8.06
N VAL A 86 -8.17 -0.15 -7.99
CA VAL A 86 -6.73 0.00 -7.77
C VAL A 86 -6.48 0.91 -6.58
N LEU A 87 -5.52 0.54 -5.72
CA LEU A 87 -5.14 1.34 -4.56
C LEU A 87 -4.35 2.59 -4.97
N LYS A 88 -4.55 3.70 -4.26
CA LYS A 88 -3.72 4.91 -4.35
C LYS A 88 -2.31 4.63 -3.83
N VAL A 89 -1.33 5.44 -4.20
CA VAL A 89 0.09 5.21 -3.84
C VAL A 89 0.27 5.07 -2.33
N HIS A 90 -0.33 5.94 -1.51
CA HIS A 90 -0.21 5.86 -0.05
C HIS A 90 -0.85 4.59 0.52
N HIS A 91 -1.99 4.15 -0.04
CA HIS A 91 -2.62 2.88 0.37
C HIS A 91 -1.84 1.65 -0.14
N ILE A 92 -1.08 1.76 -1.24
CA ILE A 92 -0.14 0.69 -1.64
C ILE A 92 0.95 0.52 -0.58
N TYR A 93 1.52 1.63 -0.08
CA TYR A 93 2.48 1.59 1.01
C TYR A 93 1.91 0.91 2.26
N GLU A 94 0.74 1.36 2.71
CA GLU A 94 0.07 0.79 3.89
C GLU A 94 -0.27 -0.69 3.68
N TYR A 95 -0.80 -1.03 2.51
CA TYR A 95 -1.14 -2.40 2.13
C TYR A 95 0.07 -3.34 2.17
N VAL A 96 1.22 -2.92 1.64
CA VAL A 96 2.45 -3.73 1.64
C VAL A 96 3.00 -3.87 3.05
N THR A 97 3.06 -2.76 3.81
CA THR A 97 3.52 -2.75 5.21
C THR A 97 2.67 -3.65 6.10
N ILE A 98 1.35 -3.57 5.99
CA ILE A 98 0.41 -4.39 6.78
C ILE A 98 0.51 -5.87 6.39
N ASN A 99 0.69 -6.18 5.10
CA ASN A 99 0.93 -7.56 4.67
C ASN A 99 2.21 -8.15 5.28
N PHE A 100 3.27 -7.36 5.36
CA PHE A 100 4.50 -7.78 6.04
C PHE A 100 4.25 -8.12 7.51
N VAL A 101 3.50 -7.27 8.22
CA VAL A 101 3.10 -7.54 9.62
C VAL A 101 2.26 -8.82 9.72
N HIS A 102 1.26 -9.00 8.85
CA HIS A 102 0.42 -10.19 8.83
C HIS A 102 1.24 -11.49 8.65
N ILE A 103 2.20 -11.48 7.74
CA ILE A 103 3.08 -12.63 7.48
C ILE A 103 3.94 -12.93 8.73
N GLN A 104 4.47 -11.89 9.38
CA GLN A 104 5.27 -12.03 10.60
C GLN A 104 4.44 -12.55 11.78
N VAL A 105 3.27 -11.98 12.04
CA VAL A 105 2.37 -12.40 13.14
C VAL A 105 1.93 -13.87 12.97
N ASN A 106 1.78 -14.35 11.74
CA ASN A 106 1.47 -15.75 11.44
C ASN A 106 2.71 -16.66 11.37
N GLY A 107 3.89 -16.20 11.77
CA GLY A 107 5.12 -17.01 11.82
C GLY A 107 5.64 -17.50 10.45
N LYS A 108 5.30 -16.80 9.37
CA LYS A 108 5.64 -17.21 7.98
C LYS A 108 6.87 -16.46 7.43
N LEU A 109 7.55 -15.67 8.24
CA LEU A 109 8.82 -15.03 7.89
C LEU A 109 10.02 -15.89 8.37
N PRO A 110 11.22 -15.72 7.78
CA PRO A 110 12.44 -16.32 8.27
C PRO A 110 12.68 -16.01 9.77
N SER A 111 13.37 -16.90 10.47
CA SER A 111 13.59 -16.85 11.93
C SER A 111 14.21 -15.53 12.44
N ILE A 112 14.97 -14.84 11.60
CA ILE A 112 15.54 -13.51 11.90
C ILE A 112 14.46 -12.47 12.24
N TYR A 113 13.22 -12.66 11.80
CA TYR A 113 12.10 -11.75 12.05
C TYR A 113 11.18 -12.20 13.21
N ASN A 114 11.43 -13.32 13.90
CA ASN A 114 10.54 -13.88 14.92
C ASN A 114 10.17 -12.88 16.03
N ASN A 115 11.07 -11.96 16.37
CA ASN A 115 10.88 -10.94 17.41
C ASN A 115 10.82 -9.51 16.85
N TYR A 116 10.57 -9.36 15.55
CA TYR A 116 10.60 -8.04 14.93
C TYR A 116 9.44 -7.15 15.41
N PHE A 117 8.24 -7.70 15.50
CA PHE A 117 7.08 -7.10 16.16
C PHE A 117 6.69 -7.93 17.37
N LYS A 118 6.52 -7.29 18.53
CA LYS A 118 6.10 -7.93 19.77
C LYS A 118 4.70 -7.45 20.15
N GLN A 119 3.92 -8.30 20.79
CA GLN A 119 2.64 -7.90 21.40
C GLN A 119 2.88 -7.22 22.73
N ASN A 120 1.95 -6.36 23.18
CA ASN A 120 2.05 -5.66 24.46
C ASN A 120 2.10 -6.61 25.64
N ASN A 121 1.40 -7.75 25.60
CA ASN A 121 1.43 -8.78 26.64
C ASN A 121 2.81 -9.42 26.86
N HIS A 122 3.69 -9.38 25.84
CA HIS A 122 5.08 -9.89 25.99
C HIS A 122 6.04 -8.85 26.57
N ILE A 123 5.60 -7.60 26.72
CA ILE A 123 6.45 -6.49 27.21
C ILE A 123 5.97 -5.99 28.57
N HIS A 124 4.65 -5.93 28.78
CA HIS A 124 4.05 -5.44 30.00
C HIS A 124 3.31 -6.57 30.74
N GLN A 125 3.60 -6.73 32.03
CA GLN A 125 2.97 -7.75 32.88
C GLN A 125 1.52 -7.41 33.28
N HIS A 126 1.06 -6.16 33.05
CA HIS A 126 -0.27 -5.72 33.41
C HIS A 126 -1.27 -5.94 32.27
N PHE A 127 -2.41 -6.53 32.60
CA PHE A 127 -3.53 -6.71 31.67
C PHE A 127 -4.18 -5.36 31.36
N THR A 128 -4.03 -4.90 30.15
CA THR A 128 -4.66 -3.67 29.63
C THR A 128 -5.60 -4.01 28.48
N ARG A 129 -6.52 -3.09 28.15
CA ARG A 129 -7.47 -3.25 27.02
C ARG A 129 -6.78 -3.50 25.67
N ASN A 130 -5.52 -3.04 25.52
CA ASN A 130 -4.72 -3.15 24.30
C ASN A 130 -3.66 -4.25 24.38
N ASN A 131 -3.87 -5.26 25.22
CA ASN A 131 -2.91 -6.32 25.51
C ASN A 131 -2.51 -7.13 24.26
N THR A 132 -3.45 -7.37 23.35
CA THR A 132 -3.25 -8.11 22.09
C THR A 132 -2.70 -7.26 20.96
N ASN A 133 -2.64 -5.92 21.12
CA ASN A 133 -2.07 -5.03 20.13
C ASN A 133 -0.55 -5.20 20.03
N LEU A 134 -0.01 -4.92 18.85
CA LEU A 134 1.44 -4.85 18.66
C LEU A 134 2.01 -3.64 19.39
N HIS A 135 3.14 -3.84 20.05
CA HIS A 135 3.85 -2.81 20.77
C HIS A 135 4.39 -1.73 19.82
N LEU A 136 4.16 -0.47 20.18
CA LEU A 136 4.73 0.68 19.51
C LEU A 136 6.04 1.07 20.21
N PRO A 137 7.20 0.92 19.56
CA PRO A 137 8.46 1.32 20.16
C PRO A 137 8.48 2.83 20.42
N GLN A 138 9.03 3.26 21.54
CA GLN A 138 9.23 4.66 21.83
C GLN A 138 10.35 5.21 20.94
N ILE A 139 10.02 6.21 20.11
CA ILE A 139 10.93 6.80 19.15
C ILE A 139 10.82 8.31 19.22
N ASN A 140 11.96 9.00 19.29
CA ASN A 140 12.03 10.47 19.45
C ASN A 140 12.35 11.20 18.14
N THR A 141 12.59 10.47 17.05
CA THR A 141 12.98 11.06 15.76
C THR A 141 11.92 10.88 14.70
N ARG A 142 11.73 11.89 13.84
CA ARG A 142 10.82 11.80 12.69
C ARG A 142 11.19 10.65 11.75
N HIS A 143 12.48 10.40 11.55
CA HIS A 143 12.94 9.30 10.72
C HIS A 143 12.55 7.94 11.32
N GLY A 144 12.74 7.76 12.61
CA GLY A 144 12.35 6.52 13.30
C GLY A 144 10.84 6.25 13.21
N HIS A 145 9.99 7.28 13.32
CA HIS A 145 8.54 7.14 13.11
C HIS A 145 8.16 6.67 11.69
N ASN A 146 9.01 6.93 10.70
CA ASN A 146 8.77 6.50 9.32
C ASN A 146 9.28 5.07 9.04
N MET A 147 10.04 4.46 9.96
CA MET A 147 10.54 3.09 9.79
C MET A 147 9.42 2.06 9.90
N THR A 148 9.56 0.95 9.16
CA THR A 148 8.62 -0.18 9.19
C THR A 148 8.41 -0.74 10.58
N LYS A 149 9.45 -0.72 11.43
CA LYS A 149 9.39 -1.17 12.85
C LYS A 149 8.38 -0.38 13.69
N PHE A 150 8.13 0.89 13.37
CA PHE A 150 7.09 1.72 14.00
C PHE A 150 5.79 1.69 13.21
N MET A 151 5.88 1.93 11.89
CA MET A 151 4.68 2.06 11.05
C MET A 151 3.91 0.75 10.91
N GLY A 152 4.58 -0.40 10.94
CA GLY A 152 3.93 -1.71 10.89
C GLY A 152 2.92 -1.90 12.03
N PRO A 153 3.36 -1.88 13.31
CA PRO A 153 2.45 -1.94 14.46
C PRO A 153 1.41 -0.82 14.47
N TYR A 154 1.78 0.41 14.11
CA TYR A 154 0.87 1.54 14.08
C TYR A 154 -0.30 1.32 13.11
N LEU A 155 -0.02 0.89 11.88
CA LEU A 155 -1.04 0.60 10.88
C LEU A 155 -1.85 -0.66 11.23
N TRP A 156 -1.18 -1.70 11.70
CA TRP A 156 -1.82 -2.93 12.15
C TRP A 156 -2.84 -2.71 13.25
N ASN A 157 -2.47 -1.94 14.28
CA ASN A 157 -3.35 -1.68 15.41
C ASN A 157 -4.61 -0.89 15.02
N LYS A 158 -4.56 -0.11 13.95
CA LYS A 158 -5.71 0.63 13.40
C LYS A 158 -6.70 -0.24 12.62
N LEU A 159 -6.29 -1.44 12.20
CA LEU A 159 -7.20 -2.32 11.46
C LEU A 159 -8.31 -2.85 12.35
N PRO A 160 -9.51 -3.04 11.80
CA PRO A 160 -10.59 -3.72 12.49
C PRO A 160 -10.27 -5.21 12.70
N ASN A 161 -10.75 -5.79 13.82
CA ASN A 161 -10.42 -7.17 14.20
C ASN A 161 -10.88 -8.20 13.16
N ASN A 162 -12.03 -7.97 12.51
CA ASN A 162 -12.54 -8.83 11.45
C ASN A 162 -11.58 -9.00 10.25
N VAL A 163 -10.63 -8.07 10.07
CA VAL A 163 -9.58 -8.18 9.06
C VAL A 163 -8.34 -8.86 9.65
N LYS A 164 -7.95 -8.53 10.90
CA LYS A 164 -6.76 -9.09 11.58
C LYS A 164 -6.86 -10.61 11.75
N ASP A 165 -8.07 -11.11 12.07
CA ASP A 165 -8.31 -12.51 12.44
C ASP A 165 -8.28 -13.48 11.26
N ILE A 166 -7.99 -13.01 10.05
CA ILE A 166 -7.92 -13.85 8.85
C ILE A 166 -6.56 -14.53 8.76
N PRO A 167 -6.43 -15.86 8.96
CA PRO A 167 -5.12 -16.54 8.96
C PRO A 167 -4.55 -16.78 7.57
N SER A 168 -5.42 -16.84 6.55
CA SER A 168 -5.01 -17.06 5.15
C SER A 168 -4.46 -15.76 4.55
N ASN A 169 -3.19 -15.77 4.14
CA ASN A 169 -2.55 -14.59 3.53
C ASN A 169 -3.30 -14.12 2.27
N LEU A 170 -3.78 -15.04 1.43
CA LEU A 170 -4.52 -14.67 0.22
C LEU A 170 -5.84 -13.96 0.56
N ARG A 171 -6.63 -14.54 1.47
CA ARG A 171 -7.92 -13.95 1.92
C ARG A 171 -7.68 -12.62 2.63
N PHE A 172 -6.67 -12.53 3.48
CA PHE A 172 -6.29 -11.31 4.16
C PHE A 172 -5.97 -10.18 3.17
N ARG A 173 -5.12 -10.46 2.17
CA ARG A 173 -4.77 -9.48 1.12
C ARG A 173 -5.99 -9.00 0.33
N GLN A 174 -6.91 -9.89 0.01
CA GLN A 174 -8.15 -9.55 -0.69
C GLN A 174 -9.04 -8.66 0.17
N GLN A 175 -9.23 -9.02 1.44
CA GLN A 175 -10.07 -8.25 2.38
C GLN A 175 -9.46 -6.89 2.71
N LEU A 176 -8.15 -6.82 2.91
CA LEU A 176 -7.44 -5.57 3.14
C LEU A 176 -7.56 -4.63 1.94
N LYS A 177 -7.41 -5.15 0.72
CA LYS A 177 -7.62 -4.36 -0.49
C LYS A 177 -9.06 -3.83 -0.57
N LYS A 178 -10.05 -4.68 -0.30
CA LYS A 178 -11.47 -4.30 -0.27
C LYS A 178 -11.74 -3.21 0.76
N HIS A 179 -11.16 -3.32 1.95
CA HIS A 179 -11.27 -2.32 3.01
C HIS A 179 -10.81 -0.93 2.53
N TYR A 180 -9.64 -0.83 1.88
CA TYR A 180 -9.18 0.45 1.34
C TYR A 180 -10.04 0.97 0.19
N LEU A 181 -10.50 0.10 -0.72
CA LEU A 181 -11.34 0.52 -1.83
C LEU A 181 -12.69 1.09 -1.38
N GLN A 182 -13.24 0.58 -0.27
CA GLN A 182 -14.48 1.11 0.31
C GLN A 182 -14.34 2.56 0.79
N THR A 183 -13.14 3.01 1.14
CA THR A 183 -12.91 4.41 1.55
C THR A 183 -13.01 5.41 0.40
N TYR A 184 -12.96 4.94 -0.86
CA TYR A 184 -13.06 5.81 -2.05
C TYR A 184 -14.50 6.09 -2.49
N ASN A 185 -15.45 5.36 -1.94
CA ASN A 185 -16.88 5.48 -2.29
C ASN A 185 -17.66 6.34 -1.29
N LYS A 186 -16.94 7.01 -0.39
CA LYS A 186 -17.52 7.99 0.56
C LYS A 186 -17.44 9.42 -0.03
#